data_c030dc386aa320238cabd1fb40c2e9fa
#
_entry.id   c030dc386aa320238cabd1fb40c2e9fa
#
_cell.length_a   1.000
_cell.length_b   1.000
_cell.length_c   1.000
_cell.angle_alpha   90.00
_cell.angle_beta   90.00
_cell.angle_gamma   90.00
#
_symmetry.space_group_name_H-M   'P 1'
#
loop_
_entity.id
_entity.type
_entity.pdbx_description
1 polymer ?
#
loop_
_entity_poly.entity_id
_entity_poly.type
_entity_poly.pdbx_seq_one_letter_code
_entity_poly.pdbx_strand_id
1 'polypeptide(L)'
;MYDIVIIGAGPAGSTLARQISKSKKKILIIDAENEKNKKPCGGLLAPDAQKEFAHYDLVLPKDILVSPQIFSVKTMDLVSGKIKYYQRYYLNMDRYKFDKYLVSLIPNNVKKINGRVVSIKKDDNYILEVLDGTKKKLINAKIIVGADGCNSIVRRTFYDNNIMKYMAIQEWYNCVDSSNSFYSCIFDKKTSSSCSWLIHKDEYLIYGGAFDIKNSKDKFLEQRERLSKFLNIDLNNPVKKEACLVYRPKKFNDFVTGKDGAYLVGEAAGFISASSFEGISCAIRSADILSKIINDNVDIKKITKLYRNKTIKLKIKLRLKVIKRWFMYTSIVRNIIMTLGIDSIKINK
;
A
#
# COMPACT_ATOMS: atom_id res chain seq x y z
N MET A 1 22.60 -15.35 15.74
CA MET A 1 21.21 -15.79 15.49
C MET A 1 20.25 -14.73 16.04
N TYR A 2 19.19 -14.41 15.32
CA TYR A 2 18.12 -13.50 15.74
C TYR A 2 16.88 -14.29 16.15
N ASP A 3 16.11 -13.75 17.10
CA ASP A 3 14.81 -14.34 17.41
C ASP A 3 13.79 -14.01 16.30
N ILE A 4 13.87 -12.78 15.76
CA ILE A 4 12.96 -12.32 14.71
C ILE A 4 13.73 -11.52 13.66
N VAL A 5 13.52 -11.85 12.39
CA VAL A 5 13.97 -11.05 11.24
C VAL A 5 12.76 -10.55 10.46
N ILE A 6 12.66 -9.23 10.30
CA ILE A 6 11.62 -8.55 9.52
C ILE A 6 12.22 -8.15 8.17
N ILE A 7 11.56 -8.47 7.07
CA ILE A 7 12.01 -8.18 5.72
C ILE A 7 11.11 -7.10 5.12
N GLY A 8 11.68 -5.91 4.90
CA GLY A 8 10.98 -4.70 4.46
C GLY A 8 10.65 -3.74 5.59
N ALA A 9 11.00 -2.45 5.43
CA ALA A 9 10.77 -1.36 6.40
C ALA A 9 9.68 -0.37 5.96
N GLY A 10 8.77 -0.77 5.07
CA GLY A 10 7.56 -0.01 4.79
C GLY A 10 6.60 0.05 6.00
N PRO A 11 5.38 0.61 5.86
CA PRO A 11 4.46 0.83 6.98
C PRO A 11 4.18 -0.41 7.84
N ALA A 12 4.16 -1.62 7.26
CA ALA A 12 3.96 -2.85 8.01
C ALA A 12 5.18 -3.24 8.83
N GLY A 13 6.37 -3.26 8.21
CA GLY A 13 7.60 -3.70 8.88
C GLY A 13 8.06 -2.73 9.94
N SER A 14 8.01 -1.41 9.68
CA SER A 14 8.36 -0.38 10.66
C SER A 14 7.42 -0.39 11.87
N THR A 15 6.10 -0.56 11.65
CA THR A 15 5.13 -0.70 12.74
C THR A 15 5.41 -1.95 13.56
N LEU A 16 5.64 -3.10 12.92
CA LEU A 16 5.95 -4.34 13.61
C LEU A 16 7.24 -4.21 14.45
N ALA A 17 8.32 -3.73 13.85
CA ALA A 17 9.61 -3.54 14.52
C ALA A 17 9.48 -2.65 15.75
N ARG A 18 8.78 -1.51 15.63
CA ARG A 18 8.52 -0.60 16.74
C ARG A 18 7.73 -1.27 17.87
N GLN A 19 6.68 -2.02 17.55
CA GLN A 19 5.79 -2.61 18.56
C GLN A 19 6.42 -3.80 19.29
N ILE A 20 7.23 -4.63 18.63
CA ILE A 20 7.89 -5.76 19.27
C ILE A 20 9.20 -5.37 19.96
N SER A 21 9.72 -4.15 19.78
CA SER A 21 10.95 -3.68 20.40
C SER A 21 10.92 -3.67 21.93
N LYS A 22 9.74 -3.64 22.53
CA LYS A 22 9.52 -3.74 23.98
C LYS A 22 9.81 -5.15 24.55
N SER A 23 9.89 -6.15 23.67
CA SER A 23 10.23 -7.52 24.05
C SER A 23 11.75 -7.65 24.27
N LYS A 24 12.17 -8.64 25.07
CA LYS A 24 13.60 -8.97 25.25
C LYS A 24 14.21 -9.74 24.06
N LYS A 25 13.51 -9.79 22.93
CA LYS A 25 13.92 -10.55 21.75
C LYS A 25 14.98 -9.81 20.93
N LYS A 26 15.91 -10.55 20.35
CA LYS A 26 16.92 -10.01 19.42
C LYS A 26 16.28 -9.85 18.03
N ILE A 27 16.00 -8.61 17.64
CA ILE A 27 15.25 -8.26 16.44
C ILE A 27 16.17 -7.63 15.40
N LEU A 28 15.99 -8.02 14.15
CA LEU A 28 16.62 -7.42 12.99
C LEU A 28 15.54 -7.01 11.98
N ILE A 29 15.67 -5.81 11.43
CA ILE A 29 14.92 -5.40 10.23
C ILE A 29 15.88 -5.21 9.06
N ILE A 30 15.52 -5.78 7.91
CA ILE A 30 16.29 -5.71 6.67
C ILE A 30 15.45 -4.96 5.64
N ASP A 31 16.00 -3.91 5.07
CA ASP A 31 15.35 -3.16 4.00
C ASP A 31 16.32 -2.84 2.89
N ALA A 32 15.89 -3.01 1.65
CA ALA A 32 16.67 -2.63 0.48
C ALA A 32 16.45 -1.15 0.20
N GLU A 33 16.95 -0.31 1.10
CA GLU A 33 16.83 1.13 0.98
C GLU A 33 17.60 1.62 -0.24
N ASN A 34 16.85 2.00 -1.27
CA ASN A 34 17.40 2.69 -2.44
C ASN A 34 16.41 3.76 -2.86
N GLU A 35 16.89 4.98 -3.07
CA GLU A 35 16.06 6.08 -3.58
C GLU A 35 15.38 5.73 -4.90
N LYS A 36 16.00 4.86 -5.71
CA LYS A 36 15.43 4.37 -6.98
C LYS A 36 14.30 3.35 -6.80
N ASN A 37 14.15 2.74 -5.62
CA ASN A 37 13.17 1.68 -5.34
C ASN A 37 11.95 2.20 -4.55
N LYS A 38 11.66 3.50 -4.63
CA LYS A 38 10.47 4.09 -3.99
C LYS A 38 9.21 3.43 -4.55
N LYS A 39 8.32 2.98 -3.66
CA LYS A 39 7.03 2.44 -4.09
C LYS A 39 6.15 3.56 -4.64
N PRO A 40 5.77 3.54 -5.92
CA PRO A 40 4.82 4.49 -6.48
C PRO A 40 3.53 4.52 -5.66
N CYS A 41 3.09 5.72 -5.29
CA CYS A 41 1.90 5.93 -4.49
C CYS A 41 1.41 7.35 -4.67
N GLY A 42 0.10 7.55 -4.78
CA GLY A 42 -0.50 8.89 -4.78
C GLY A 42 -0.23 9.71 -3.51
N GLY A 43 0.35 9.10 -2.46
CA GLY A 43 0.74 9.81 -1.24
C GLY A 43 -0.45 10.41 -0.49
N LEU A 44 -1.60 9.75 -0.53
CA LEU A 44 -2.79 10.14 0.23
C LEU A 44 -3.00 9.21 1.41
N LEU A 45 -2.98 9.77 2.62
CA LEU A 45 -3.30 9.04 3.84
C LEU A 45 -4.81 9.07 4.09
N ALA A 46 -5.46 7.96 3.79
CA ALA A 46 -6.91 7.80 3.92
C ALA A 46 -7.38 7.85 5.39
N PRO A 47 -8.66 8.21 5.68
CA PRO A 47 -9.21 8.26 7.03
C PRO A 47 -8.99 6.99 7.84
N ASP A 48 -9.10 5.81 7.23
CA ASP A 48 -8.81 4.53 7.89
C ASP A 48 -7.36 4.46 8.43
N ALA A 49 -6.38 5.03 7.70
CA ALA A 49 -4.99 5.05 8.12
C ALA A 49 -4.72 6.17 9.15
N GLN A 50 -5.36 7.34 9.01
CA GLN A 50 -5.32 8.41 10.02
C GLN A 50 -5.80 7.89 11.37
N LYS A 51 -6.85 7.06 11.39
CA LYS A 51 -7.35 6.43 12.61
C LYS A 51 -6.32 5.50 13.28
N GLU A 52 -5.54 4.75 12.48
CA GLU A 52 -4.47 3.91 13.03
C GLU A 52 -3.36 4.77 13.64
N PHE A 53 -3.05 5.93 13.06
CA PHE A 53 -2.10 6.89 13.63
C PHE A 53 -2.60 7.45 14.97
N ALA A 54 -3.85 7.89 15.04
CA ALA A 54 -4.47 8.37 16.28
C ALA A 54 -4.50 7.28 17.36
N HIS A 55 -4.72 6.02 16.98
CA HIS A 55 -4.68 4.89 17.92
C HIS A 55 -3.32 4.72 18.60
N TYR A 56 -2.24 5.13 17.95
CA TYR A 56 -0.88 5.06 18.48
C TYR A 56 -0.35 6.39 19.01
N ASP A 57 -1.20 7.39 19.11
CA ASP A 57 -0.81 8.76 19.48
C ASP A 57 0.37 9.29 18.63
N LEU A 58 0.29 8.99 17.31
CA LEU A 58 1.29 9.44 16.36
C LEU A 58 0.83 10.69 15.62
N VAL A 59 1.69 11.68 15.59
CA VAL A 59 1.53 12.92 14.84
C VAL A 59 2.35 12.83 13.56
N LEU A 60 1.81 13.30 12.43
CA LEU A 60 2.58 13.47 11.22
C LEU A 60 3.39 14.79 11.30
N PRO A 61 4.72 14.74 11.18
CA PRO A 61 5.53 15.95 11.07
C PRO A 61 5.12 16.81 9.87
N LYS A 62 5.21 18.13 10.03
CA LYS A 62 4.78 19.10 9.01
C LYS A 62 5.54 18.94 7.68
N ASP A 63 6.81 18.60 7.74
CA ASP A 63 7.68 18.40 6.56
C ASP A 63 7.32 17.20 5.69
N ILE A 64 6.45 16.30 6.19
CA ILE A 64 5.90 15.19 5.43
C ILE A 64 4.68 15.62 4.60
N LEU A 65 3.96 16.64 5.06
CA LEU A 65 2.75 17.12 4.39
C LEU A 65 3.14 17.94 3.14
N VAL A 66 2.31 17.83 2.11
CA VAL A 66 2.44 18.58 0.85
C VAL A 66 1.12 19.29 0.53
N SER A 67 1.19 20.37 -0.22
CA SER A 67 0.02 21.16 -0.61
C SER A 67 -0.58 20.67 -1.94
N PRO A 68 -1.91 20.83 -2.14
CA PRO A 68 -2.92 21.20 -1.14
C PRO A 68 -3.34 20.02 -0.27
N GLN A 69 -3.92 20.27 0.91
CA GLN A 69 -4.61 19.23 1.65
C GLN A 69 -5.96 18.91 1.01
N ILE A 70 -6.40 17.65 1.08
CA ILE A 70 -7.55 17.15 0.33
C ILE A 70 -8.77 17.00 1.22
N PHE A 71 -9.80 17.82 0.96
CA PHE A 71 -11.06 17.81 1.73
C PHE A 71 -12.19 17.06 1.01
N SER A 72 -12.06 16.86 -0.30
CA SER A 72 -13.09 16.21 -1.08
C SER A 72 -12.51 15.41 -2.26
N VAL A 73 -13.35 14.51 -2.76
CA VAL A 73 -13.04 13.66 -3.91
C VAL A 73 -13.91 14.08 -5.09
N LYS A 74 -13.28 14.29 -6.24
CA LYS A 74 -13.92 14.47 -7.52
C LYS A 74 -13.95 13.13 -8.25
N THR A 75 -15.10 12.51 -8.34
CA THR A 75 -15.29 11.28 -9.11
C THR A 75 -15.63 11.63 -10.56
N MET A 76 -14.89 11.06 -11.50
CA MET A 76 -15.07 11.26 -12.94
C MET A 76 -15.26 9.90 -13.64
N ASP A 77 -16.25 9.82 -14.49
CA ASP A 77 -16.46 8.67 -15.39
C ASP A 77 -16.24 9.12 -16.83
N LEU A 78 -15.12 8.72 -17.44
CA LEU A 78 -14.73 9.14 -18.79
C LEU A 78 -15.60 8.53 -19.89
N VAL A 79 -16.46 7.55 -19.58
CA VAL A 79 -17.38 6.94 -20.55
C VAL A 79 -18.69 7.69 -20.57
N SER A 80 -19.27 8.00 -19.40
CA SER A 80 -20.54 8.72 -19.32
C SER A 80 -20.41 10.24 -19.27
N GLY A 81 -19.20 10.77 -19.12
CA GLY A 81 -18.94 12.20 -18.96
C GLY A 81 -19.33 12.79 -17.59
N LYS A 82 -19.86 11.96 -16.68
CA LYS A 82 -20.37 12.43 -15.40
C LYS A 82 -19.26 12.76 -14.40
N ILE A 83 -19.47 13.85 -13.66
CA ILE A 83 -18.62 14.30 -12.56
C ILE A 83 -19.48 14.45 -11.31
N LYS A 84 -19.01 13.95 -10.16
CA LYS A 84 -19.63 14.12 -8.85
C LYS A 84 -18.57 14.37 -7.80
N TYR A 85 -18.95 15.12 -6.78
CA TYR A 85 -18.09 15.47 -5.66
C TYR A 85 -18.67 14.89 -4.38
N TYR A 86 -17.80 14.41 -3.47
CA TYR A 86 -18.21 13.97 -2.15
C TYR A 86 -17.11 14.25 -1.13
N GLN A 87 -17.53 14.49 0.11
CA GLN A 87 -16.61 14.83 1.18
C GLN A 87 -15.85 13.60 1.65
N ARG A 88 -14.51 13.70 1.61
CA ARG A 88 -13.62 12.72 2.20
C ARG A 88 -12.25 13.33 2.41
N TYR A 89 -11.80 13.34 3.64
CA TYR A 89 -10.53 13.94 4.02
C TYR A 89 -9.37 12.98 3.78
N TYR A 90 -8.36 13.46 3.06
CA TYR A 90 -7.08 12.79 2.91
C TYR A 90 -5.98 13.74 3.33
N LEU A 91 -5.03 13.25 4.15
CA LEU A 91 -3.78 13.98 4.33
C LEU A 91 -2.91 13.73 3.10
N ASN A 92 -2.59 14.79 2.40
CA ASN A 92 -1.69 14.78 1.26
C ASN A 92 -0.26 14.84 1.77
N MET A 93 0.56 13.86 1.38
CA MET A 93 1.89 13.69 1.96
C MET A 93 2.91 13.20 0.94
N ASP A 94 4.18 13.51 1.19
CA ASP A 94 5.31 12.84 0.55
C ASP A 94 5.45 11.42 1.10
N ARG A 95 5.25 10.43 0.23
CA ARG A 95 5.28 9.03 0.61
C ARG A 95 6.67 8.56 1.06
N TYR A 96 7.73 9.10 0.49
CA TYR A 96 9.07 8.74 0.88
C TYR A 96 9.44 9.29 2.26
N LYS A 97 9.16 10.56 2.51
CA LYS A 97 9.35 11.18 3.83
C LYS A 97 8.51 10.45 4.89
N PHE A 98 7.29 10.06 4.54
CA PHE A 98 6.42 9.27 5.41
C PHE A 98 7.03 7.90 5.78
N ASP A 99 7.53 7.14 4.81
CA ASP A 99 8.14 5.84 5.08
C ASP A 99 9.43 6.03 5.93
N LYS A 100 10.25 7.05 5.66
CA LYS A 100 11.42 7.42 6.48
C LYS A 100 11.04 7.78 7.91
N TYR A 101 9.99 8.56 8.09
CA TYR A 101 9.45 8.87 9.41
C TYR A 101 9.05 7.60 10.18
N LEU A 102 8.37 6.67 9.57
CA LEU A 102 8.03 5.41 10.22
C LEU A 102 9.27 4.60 10.64
N VAL A 103 10.32 4.62 9.82
CA VAL A 103 11.60 3.98 10.14
C VAL A 103 12.31 4.69 11.30
N SER A 104 12.24 6.03 11.39
CA SER A 104 12.84 6.80 12.48
C SER A 104 12.20 6.52 13.84
N LEU A 105 10.93 6.06 13.85
CA LEU A 105 10.23 5.66 15.06
C LEU A 105 10.65 4.28 15.60
N ILE A 106 11.49 3.52 14.88
CA ILE A 106 11.97 2.22 15.33
C ILE A 106 13.06 2.44 16.39
N PRO A 107 12.91 1.93 17.62
CA PRO A 107 13.88 2.10 18.69
C PRO A 107 15.25 1.50 18.38
N ASN A 108 16.30 2.02 19.01
CA ASN A 108 17.70 1.65 18.75
C ASN A 108 18.05 0.21 19.12
N ASN A 109 17.26 -0.43 19.99
CA ASN A 109 17.45 -1.85 20.34
C ASN A 109 17.05 -2.81 19.21
N VAL A 110 16.38 -2.33 18.14
CA VAL A 110 16.16 -3.08 16.92
C VAL A 110 17.30 -2.82 15.94
N LYS A 111 18.04 -3.86 15.59
CA LYS A 111 19.11 -3.75 14.59
C LYS A 111 18.50 -3.51 13.21
N LYS A 112 19.02 -2.50 12.49
CA LYS A 112 18.64 -2.18 11.10
C LYS A 112 19.83 -2.44 10.19
N ILE A 113 19.60 -3.11 9.07
CA ILE A 113 20.61 -3.25 8.01
C ILE A 113 19.99 -2.91 6.65
N ASN A 114 20.79 -2.24 5.83
CA ASN A 114 20.48 -2.07 4.42
C ASN A 114 20.89 -3.34 3.67
N GLY A 115 19.97 -3.89 2.88
CA GLY A 115 20.27 -5.08 2.10
C GLY A 115 19.02 -5.72 1.52
N ARG A 116 19.23 -6.52 0.49
CA ARG A 116 18.17 -7.27 -0.18
C ARG A 116 18.26 -8.75 0.16
N VAL A 117 17.21 -9.30 0.73
CA VAL A 117 17.08 -10.75 0.93
C VAL A 117 16.84 -11.39 -0.44
N VAL A 118 17.73 -12.31 -0.86
CA VAL A 118 17.67 -12.95 -2.18
C VAL A 118 17.29 -14.42 -2.12
N SER A 119 17.57 -15.09 -1.00
CA SER A 119 17.12 -16.46 -0.78
C SER A 119 16.78 -16.70 0.69
N ILE A 120 15.89 -17.63 0.95
CA ILE A 120 15.52 -18.08 2.29
C ILE A 120 15.41 -19.61 2.25
N LYS A 121 16.14 -20.27 3.14
CA LYS A 121 16.03 -21.71 3.39
C LYS A 121 15.51 -21.93 4.80
N LYS A 122 14.79 -23.01 5.01
CA LYS A 122 14.39 -23.51 6.33
C LYS A 122 15.08 -24.82 6.58
N ASP A 123 15.79 -24.88 7.69
CA ASP A 123 16.32 -26.05 8.35
C ASP A 123 15.73 -26.09 9.73
N ASP A 124 16.46 -26.30 10.80
CA ASP A 124 15.98 -26.07 12.18
C ASP A 124 15.57 -24.61 12.38
N ASN A 125 16.28 -23.68 11.77
CA ASN A 125 16.01 -22.26 11.73
C ASN A 125 15.92 -21.75 10.31
N TYR A 126 15.48 -20.49 10.13
CA TYR A 126 15.51 -19.81 8.84
C TYR A 126 16.90 -19.26 8.58
N ILE A 127 17.45 -19.55 7.40
CA ILE A 127 18.73 -19.03 6.90
C ILE A 127 18.41 -18.10 5.73
N LEU A 128 18.71 -16.81 5.92
CA LEU A 128 18.49 -15.76 4.92
C LEU A 128 19.83 -15.38 4.28
N GLU A 129 19.89 -15.38 2.96
CA GLU A 129 20.98 -14.79 2.21
C GLU A 129 20.64 -13.34 1.88
N VAL A 130 21.47 -12.42 2.34
CA VAL A 130 21.27 -10.97 2.19
C VAL A 130 22.41 -10.38 1.37
N LEU A 131 22.05 -9.64 0.33
CA LEU A 131 22.95 -8.81 -0.47
C LEU A 131 23.01 -7.40 0.10
N ASP A 132 24.22 -6.93 0.43
CA ASP A 132 24.56 -5.56 0.80
C ASP A 132 25.58 -5.04 -0.23
N GLY A 133 25.10 -4.37 -1.25
CA GLY A 133 25.89 -4.12 -2.46
C GLY A 133 26.30 -5.44 -3.14
N THR A 134 27.59 -5.70 -3.24
CA THR A 134 28.16 -6.95 -3.79
C THR A 134 28.42 -8.02 -2.73
N LYS A 135 28.33 -7.67 -1.44
CA LYS A 135 28.66 -8.58 -0.34
C LYS A 135 27.46 -9.42 0.04
N LYS A 136 27.68 -10.74 0.15
CA LYS A 136 26.69 -11.68 0.68
C LYS A 136 26.88 -11.92 2.16
N LYS A 137 25.77 -11.90 2.92
CA LYS A 137 25.75 -12.22 4.35
C LYS A 137 24.70 -13.29 4.61
N LEU A 138 25.00 -14.27 5.45
CA LEU A 138 24.05 -15.26 5.93
C LEU A 138 23.52 -14.82 7.31
N ILE A 139 22.22 -14.85 7.48
CA ILE A 139 21.53 -14.45 8.72
C ILE A 139 20.61 -15.57 9.14
N ASN A 140 20.75 -16.01 10.41
CA ASN A 140 19.93 -17.05 11.00
C ASN A 140 18.85 -16.43 11.89
N ALA A 141 17.62 -16.93 11.79
CA ALA A 141 16.45 -16.48 12.53
C ALA A 141 15.52 -17.61 12.94
N LYS A 142 14.92 -17.52 14.13
CA LYS A 142 13.85 -18.46 14.58
C LYS A 142 12.52 -18.13 13.91
N ILE A 143 12.22 -16.85 13.75
CA ILE A 143 11.01 -16.32 13.12
C ILE A 143 11.41 -15.34 12.03
N ILE A 144 10.73 -15.42 10.89
CA ILE A 144 10.85 -14.44 9.80
C ILE A 144 9.49 -13.81 9.52
N VAL A 145 9.48 -12.51 9.18
CA VAL A 145 8.25 -11.81 8.81
C VAL A 145 8.45 -11.07 7.50
N GLY A 146 7.68 -11.47 6.48
CA GLY A 146 7.62 -10.75 5.20
C GLY A 146 6.73 -9.52 5.34
N ALA A 147 7.36 -8.34 5.19
CA ALA A 147 6.73 -7.03 5.15
C ALA A 147 7.12 -6.27 3.87
N ASP A 148 7.60 -6.99 2.88
CA ASP A 148 8.24 -6.58 1.63
C ASP A 148 7.26 -6.43 0.44
N GLY A 149 5.97 -6.28 0.74
CA GLY A 149 4.93 -5.91 -0.20
C GLY A 149 4.57 -7.00 -1.22
N CYS A 150 4.15 -6.57 -2.41
CA CYS A 150 3.62 -7.43 -3.47
C CYS A 150 4.60 -8.50 -3.98
N ASN A 151 5.90 -8.25 -3.86
CA ASN A 151 6.94 -9.18 -4.31
C ASN A 151 7.60 -9.93 -3.14
N SER A 152 6.88 -10.12 -2.04
CA SER A 152 7.42 -10.75 -0.84
C SER A 152 8.16 -12.05 -1.12
N ILE A 153 9.44 -12.07 -0.69
CA ILE A 153 10.27 -13.27 -0.80
C ILE A 153 9.77 -14.36 0.15
N VAL A 154 9.30 -13.99 1.35
CA VAL A 154 8.73 -14.96 2.29
C VAL A 154 7.50 -15.62 1.70
N ARG A 155 6.61 -14.82 1.07
CA ARG A 155 5.41 -15.36 0.45
C ARG A 155 5.72 -16.33 -0.68
N ARG A 156 6.57 -15.94 -1.63
CA ARG A 156 6.86 -16.79 -2.80
C ARG A 156 7.70 -18.01 -2.49
N THR A 157 8.44 -18.01 -1.35
CA THR A 157 9.23 -19.16 -0.93
C THR A 157 8.40 -20.21 -0.20
N PHE A 158 7.46 -19.79 0.66
CA PHE A 158 6.78 -20.69 1.59
C PHE A 158 5.27 -20.84 1.35
N TYR A 159 4.68 -20.03 0.48
CA TYR A 159 3.23 -19.99 0.28
C TYR A 159 2.87 -19.87 -1.20
N ASP A 160 1.62 -20.25 -1.52
CA ASP A 160 1.07 -20.02 -2.85
C ASP A 160 1.04 -18.49 -3.15
N ASN A 161 1.57 -18.14 -4.33
CA ASN A 161 1.68 -16.76 -4.79
C ASN A 161 0.76 -16.45 -5.99
N ASN A 162 -0.28 -17.24 -6.21
CA ASN A 162 -1.24 -17.07 -7.31
C ASN A 162 -2.24 -15.92 -7.10
N ILE A 163 -1.90 -14.97 -6.23
CA ILE A 163 -2.70 -13.76 -6.04
C ILE A 163 -2.59 -12.85 -7.27
N MET A 164 -3.76 -12.35 -7.73
CA MET A 164 -3.80 -11.46 -8.88
C MET A 164 -3.01 -10.18 -8.63
N LYS A 165 -2.25 -9.76 -9.62
CA LYS A 165 -1.45 -8.53 -9.61
C LYS A 165 -1.93 -7.56 -10.67
N TYR A 166 -1.73 -6.28 -10.41
CA TYR A 166 -1.88 -5.17 -11.34
C TYR A 166 -0.57 -4.40 -11.43
N MET A 167 -0.37 -3.72 -12.55
CA MET A 167 0.69 -2.73 -12.69
C MET A 167 0.12 -1.37 -12.32
N ALA A 168 0.59 -0.79 -11.23
CA ALA A 168 0.35 0.61 -10.90
C ALA A 168 1.41 1.46 -11.61
N ILE A 169 0.96 2.41 -12.41
CA ILE A 169 1.81 3.35 -13.17
C ILE A 169 1.41 4.76 -12.79
N GLN A 170 2.38 5.63 -12.58
CA GLN A 170 2.12 7.07 -12.39
C GLN A 170 3.18 7.94 -13.05
N GLU A 171 2.76 9.09 -13.48
CA GLU A 171 3.57 10.13 -14.08
C GLU A 171 3.38 11.45 -13.34
N TRP A 172 4.45 12.22 -13.22
CA TRP A 172 4.47 13.53 -12.57
C TRP A 172 4.67 14.60 -13.62
N TYR A 173 3.91 15.68 -13.53
CA TYR A 173 3.94 16.81 -14.45
C TYR A 173 4.14 18.08 -13.66
N ASN A 174 4.93 19.03 -14.19
CA ASN A 174 5.00 20.38 -13.62
C ASN A 174 3.62 21.04 -13.75
N CYS A 175 3.14 21.64 -12.69
CA CYS A 175 1.85 22.28 -12.64
C CYS A 175 1.92 23.55 -11.79
N VAL A 176 1.75 24.70 -12.41
CA VAL A 176 1.79 26.00 -11.73
C VAL A 176 0.47 26.31 -11.01
N ASP A 177 -0.65 25.75 -11.50
CA ASP A 177 -1.98 25.99 -10.93
C ASP A 177 -2.36 24.87 -9.95
N SER A 178 -2.10 25.11 -8.66
CA SER A 178 -2.48 24.22 -7.55
C SER A 178 -3.90 24.48 -7.01
N SER A 179 -4.73 25.27 -7.72
CA SER A 179 -6.06 25.72 -7.25
C SER A 179 -7.07 24.57 -7.02
N ASN A 180 -6.78 23.38 -7.52
CA ASN A 180 -7.64 22.21 -7.37
C ASN A 180 -7.25 21.31 -6.18
N SER A 181 -7.90 21.53 -5.03
CA SER A 181 -7.73 20.75 -3.81
C SER A 181 -8.49 19.40 -3.80
N PHE A 182 -8.79 18.85 -4.97
CA PHE A 182 -9.50 17.58 -5.07
C PHE A 182 -8.58 16.40 -5.33
N TYR A 183 -8.82 15.29 -4.65
CA TYR A 183 -8.42 14.00 -5.16
C TYR A 183 -9.38 13.60 -6.29
N SER A 184 -8.91 13.55 -7.52
CA SER A 184 -9.72 13.09 -8.65
C SER A 184 -9.63 11.57 -8.79
N CYS A 185 -10.75 10.87 -8.56
CA CYS A 185 -10.90 9.43 -8.75
C CYS A 185 -11.53 9.18 -10.14
N ILE A 186 -10.77 8.58 -11.05
CA ILE A 186 -11.11 8.44 -12.46
C ILE A 186 -11.52 7.00 -12.74
N PHE A 187 -12.69 6.84 -13.37
CA PHE A 187 -13.19 5.58 -13.89
C PHE A 187 -13.23 5.61 -15.42
N ASP A 188 -12.59 4.62 -16.04
CA ASP A 188 -12.66 4.43 -17.48
C ASP A 188 -12.67 2.94 -17.82
N LYS A 189 -13.88 2.40 -18.05
CA LYS A 189 -14.08 0.98 -18.38
C LYS A 189 -13.34 0.54 -19.65
N LYS A 190 -13.02 1.46 -20.57
CA LYS A 190 -12.32 1.13 -21.82
C LYS A 190 -10.84 0.76 -21.58
N THR A 191 -10.27 1.29 -20.51
CA THR A 191 -8.82 1.17 -20.25
C THR A 191 -8.49 0.39 -19.00
N SER A 192 -9.29 0.51 -17.92
CA SER A 192 -9.03 -0.19 -16.66
C SER A 192 -10.29 -0.67 -15.96
N SER A 193 -10.20 -1.82 -15.31
CA SER A 193 -11.17 -2.30 -14.32
C SER A 193 -10.86 -1.80 -12.89
N SER A 194 -10.04 -0.75 -12.79
CA SER A 194 -9.61 -0.12 -11.55
C SER A 194 -9.74 1.40 -11.63
N CYS A 195 -9.73 2.10 -10.49
CA CYS A 195 -9.68 3.56 -10.51
C CYS A 195 -8.25 4.05 -10.80
N SER A 196 -8.22 5.19 -11.48
CA SER A 196 -7.03 5.99 -11.65
C SER A 196 -7.17 7.27 -10.82
N TRP A 197 -6.08 7.98 -10.65
CA TRP A 197 -6.01 9.16 -9.80
C TRP A 197 -5.34 10.33 -10.49
N LEU A 198 -5.80 11.54 -10.16
CA LEU A 198 -5.15 12.79 -10.49
C LEU A 198 -5.06 13.61 -9.19
N ILE A 199 -3.85 13.97 -8.78
CA ILE A 199 -3.57 14.56 -7.46
C ILE A 199 -2.54 15.66 -7.61
N HIS A 200 -2.84 16.85 -7.05
CA HIS A 200 -1.87 17.93 -6.92
C HIS A 200 -0.94 17.70 -5.73
N LYS A 201 0.35 17.95 -5.90
CA LYS A 201 1.39 17.87 -4.87
C LYS A 201 2.41 18.99 -5.07
N ASP A 202 2.29 20.02 -4.26
CA ASP A 202 3.10 21.23 -4.40
C ASP A 202 3.07 21.73 -5.86
N GLU A 203 4.21 21.82 -6.53
CA GLU A 203 4.33 22.23 -7.92
C GLU A 203 4.04 21.10 -8.96
N TYR A 204 3.59 19.96 -8.52
CA TYR A 204 3.36 18.80 -9.41
C TYR A 204 1.89 18.39 -9.49
N LEU A 205 1.52 17.90 -10.66
CA LEU A 205 0.31 17.15 -10.89
C LEU A 205 0.68 15.67 -11.12
N ILE A 206 0.15 14.77 -10.33
CA ILE A 206 0.37 13.33 -10.47
C ILE A 206 -0.84 12.72 -11.12
N TYR A 207 -0.66 12.11 -12.29
CA TYR A 207 -1.61 11.20 -12.88
C TYR A 207 -1.13 9.78 -12.74
N GLY A 208 -2.01 8.87 -12.32
CA GLY A 208 -1.69 7.46 -12.22
C GLY A 208 -2.91 6.55 -12.20
N GLY A 209 -2.67 5.26 -12.34
CA GLY A 209 -3.71 4.23 -12.33
C GLY A 209 -3.15 2.83 -12.15
N ALA A 210 -4.03 1.87 -11.95
CA ALA A 210 -3.67 0.46 -11.89
C ALA A 210 -4.32 -0.30 -13.05
N PHE A 211 -3.50 -1.02 -13.81
CA PHE A 211 -3.88 -1.66 -15.07
C PHE A 211 -3.55 -3.15 -15.05
N ASP A 212 -4.23 -3.92 -15.89
CA ASP A 212 -3.88 -5.32 -16.12
C ASP A 212 -2.45 -5.42 -16.66
N ILE A 213 -1.66 -6.34 -16.15
CA ILE A 213 -0.21 -6.42 -16.45
C ILE A 213 0.04 -6.57 -17.95
N LYS A 214 -0.79 -7.36 -18.65
CA LYS A 214 -0.56 -7.75 -20.04
C LYS A 214 -0.47 -6.56 -21.00
N ASN A 215 -1.27 -5.50 -20.78
CA ASN A 215 -1.34 -4.32 -21.66
C ASN A 215 -1.29 -3.02 -20.83
N SER A 216 -0.57 -3.04 -19.70
CA SER A 216 -0.61 -1.95 -18.73
C SER A 216 -0.15 -0.61 -19.28
N LYS A 217 0.94 -0.61 -20.06
CA LYS A 217 1.52 0.62 -20.65
C LYS A 217 0.57 1.23 -21.69
N ASP A 218 0.07 0.42 -22.61
CA ASP A 218 -0.80 0.91 -23.68
C ASP A 218 -2.12 1.43 -23.13
N LYS A 219 -2.71 0.71 -22.17
CA LYS A 219 -3.93 1.13 -21.50
C LYS A 219 -3.74 2.37 -20.62
N PHE A 220 -2.58 2.54 -20.00
CA PHE A 220 -2.22 3.76 -19.29
C PHE A 220 -2.14 4.96 -20.25
N LEU A 221 -1.46 4.82 -21.38
CA LEU A 221 -1.31 5.88 -22.37
C LEU A 221 -2.67 6.25 -23.01
N GLU A 222 -3.47 5.25 -23.40
CA GLU A 222 -4.83 5.45 -23.91
C GLU A 222 -5.69 6.24 -22.90
N GLN A 223 -5.64 5.87 -21.62
CA GLN A 223 -6.44 6.57 -20.61
C GLN A 223 -5.91 7.99 -20.37
N ARG A 224 -4.59 8.20 -20.39
CA ARG A 224 -3.96 9.52 -20.25
C ARG A 224 -4.46 10.48 -21.34
N GLU A 225 -4.46 10.04 -22.60
CA GLU A 225 -4.93 10.84 -23.73
C GLU A 225 -6.44 11.19 -23.59
N ARG A 226 -7.26 10.20 -23.21
CA ARG A 226 -8.69 10.40 -22.96
C ARG A 226 -8.94 11.37 -21.81
N LEU A 227 -8.14 11.30 -20.72
CA LEU A 227 -8.24 12.21 -19.59
C LEU A 227 -7.81 13.62 -19.97
N SER A 228 -6.70 13.76 -20.71
CA SER A 228 -6.19 15.02 -21.23
C SER A 228 -7.26 15.76 -22.05
N LYS A 229 -7.90 15.07 -23.00
CA LYS A 229 -9.02 15.61 -23.78
C LYS A 229 -10.24 15.95 -22.90
N PHE A 230 -10.58 15.10 -21.93
CA PHE A 230 -11.75 15.29 -21.06
C PHE A 230 -11.63 16.51 -20.15
N LEU A 231 -10.42 16.81 -19.66
CA LEU A 231 -10.14 17.92 -18.76
C LEU A 231 -9.57 19.15 -19.46
N ASN A 232 -9.24 19.05 -20.75
CA ASN A 232 -8.52 20.05 -21.52
C ASN A 232 -7.19 20.47 -20.84
N ILE A 233 -6.38 19.47 -20.45
CA ILE A 233 -5.07 19.68 -19.84
C ILE A 233 -3.99 18.94 -20.63
N ASP A 234 -2.76 19.46 -20.63
CA ASP A 234 -1.63 18.78 -21.24
C ASP A 234 -0.96 17.79 -20.28
N LEU A 235 -0.91 16.52 -20.68
CA LEU A 235 -0.22 15.44 -19.97
C LEU A 235 0.84 14.75 -20.85
N ASN A 236 1.57 15.51 -21.68
CA ASN A 236 2.51 14.92 -22.64
C ASN A 236 3.94 14.83 -22.12
N ASN A 237 4.39 15.75 -21.28
CA ASN A 237 5.79 15.89 -20.87
C ASN A 237 5.98 15.57 -19.37
N PRO A 238 5.92 14.30 -18.94
CA PRO A 238 6.14 13.96 -17.55
C PRO A 238 7.60 14.12 -17.16
N VAL A 239 7.84 14.80 -16.03
CA VAL A 239 9.18 14.98 -15.44
C VAL A 239 9.67 13.73 -14.70
N LYS A 240 8.72 12.84 -14.31
CA LYS A 240 9.04 11.58 -13.61
C LYS A 240 8.02 10.52 -13.94
N LYS A 241 8.51 9.27 -14.10
CA LYS A 241 7.68 8.08 -14.33
C LYS A 241 7.99 7.02 -13.29
N GLU A 242 6.97 6.38 -12.75
CA GLU A 242 7.10 5.35 -11.72
C GLU A 242 6.12 4.22 -12.00
N ALA A 243 6.55 2.98 -11.73
CA ALA A 243 5.66 1.81 -11.82
C ALA A 243 6.00 0.78 -10.77
N CYS A 244 4.99 0.07 -10.27
CA CYS A 244 5.18 -1.09 -9.40
C CYS A 244 4.04 -2.10 -9.55
N LEU A 245 4.32 -3.34 -9.18
CA LEU A 245 3.28 -4.33 -9.00
C LEU A 245 2.51 -4.09 -7.70
N VAL A 246 1.21 -4.34 -7.73
CA VAL A 246 0.31 -4.26 -6.59
C VAL A 246 -0.63 -5.46 -6.57
N TYR A 247 -0.87 -6.04 -5.40
CA TYR A 247 -1.83 -7.13 -5.26
C TYR A 247 -3.27 -6.65 -5.37
N ARG A 248 -4.10 -7.48 -6.02
CA ARG A 248 -5.55 -7.31 -6.11
C ARG A 248 -6.26 -8.57 -5.62
N PRO A 249 -6.41 -8.76 -4.31
CA PRO A 249 -7.04 -9.95 -3.74
C PRO A 249 -8.48 -10.12 -4.24
N LYS A 250 -8.83 -11.37 -4.60
CA LYS A 250 -10.18 -11.73 -5.05
C LYS A 250 -10.85 -12.76 -4.15
N LYS A 251 -10.06 -13.67 -3.59
CA LYS A 251 -10.54 -14.82 -2.80
C LYS A 251 -10.09 -14.68 -1.34
N PHE A 252 -10.77 -15.40 -0.45
CA PHE A 252 -10.38 -15.41 0.97
C PHE A 252 -8.99 -16.02 1.18
N ASN A 253 -8.64 -17.02 0.38
CA ASN A 253 -7.32 -17.68 0.41
C ASN A 253 -6.17 -16.79 -0.11
N ASP A 254 -6.47 -15.66 -0.74
CA ASP A 254 -5.44 -14.69 -1.12
C ASP A 254 -4.79 -14.03 0.12
N PHE A 255 -5.49 -14.06 1.28
CA PHE A 255 -5.02 -13.51 2.54
C PHE A 255 -4.25 -14.57 3.34
N VAL A 256 -2.93 -14.57 3.22
CA VAL A 256 -2.03 -15.52 3.89
C VAL A 256 -1.34 -14.85 5.07
N THR A 257 -1.54 -15.38 6.26
CA THR A 257 -0.92 -14.87 7.50
C THR A 257 0.40 -15.55 7.85
N GLY A 258 0.62 -16.73 7.29
CA GLY A 258 1.80 -17.54 7.56
C GLY A 258 1.62 -18.62 8.62
N LYS A 259 2.65 -19.45 8.77
CA LYS A 259 2.74 -20.58 9.73
C LYS A 259 4.20 -20.93 10.01
N ASP A 260 4.44 -21.79 10.97
CA ASP A 260 5.73 -22.43 11.26
C ASP A 260 6.90 -21.43 11.47
N GLY A 261 6.60 -20.21 11.94
CA GLY A 261 7.60 -19.16 12.16
C GLY A 261 7.86 -18.25 10.95
N ALA A 262 7.27 -18.53 9.78
CA ALA A 262 7.28 -17.62 8.64
C ALA A 262 5.93 -16.88 8.55
N TYR A 263 5.89 -15.61 8.89
CA TYR A 263 4.66 -14.81 8.91
C TYR A 263 4.68 -13.74 7.83
N LEU A 264 3.48 -13.23 7.51
CA LEU A 264 3.29 -12.18 6.51
C LEU A 264 2.43 -11.06 7.10
N VAL A 265 2.80 -9.81 6.84
CA VAL A 265 2.05 -8.62 7.24
C VAL A 265 1.84 -7.67 6.06
N GLY A 266 0.84 -6.80 6.15
CA GLY A 266 0.56 -5.81 5.11
C GLY A 266 0.26 -6.44 3.76
N GLU A 267 0.75 -5.82 2.69
CA GLU A 267 0.49 -6.30 1.33
C GLU A 267 1.15 -7.65 1.05
N ALA A 268 2.26 -8.01 1.70
CA ALA A 268 2.84 -9.34 1.59
C ALA A 268 1.85 -10.44 1.99
N ALA A 269 1.01 -10.17 3.00
CA ALA A 269 -0.10 -11.04 3.40
C ALA A 269 -1.34 -10.95 2.50
N GLY A 270 -1.34 -10.08 1.49
CA GLY A 270 -2.50 -9.74 0.68
C GLY A 270 -3.43 -8.70 1.32
N PHE A 271 -3.06 -8.07 2.43
CA PHE A 271 -3.89 -7.10 3.14
C PHE A 271 -3.86 -5.73 2.48
N ILE A 272 -4.56 -5.63 1.36
CA ILE A 272 -4.76 -4.41 0.58
C ILE A 272 -6.20 -4.36 0.03
N SER A 273 -6.76 -3.18 -0.12
CA SER A 273 -8.09 -2.99 -0.69
C SER A 273 -8.10 -3.32 -2.19
N ALA A 274 -8.92 -4.28 -2.61
CA ALA A 274 -9.10 -4.63 -4.02
C ALA A 274 -9.83 -3.55 -4.83
N SER A 275 -10.46 -2.57 -4.18
CA SER A 275 -11.23 -1.49 -4.83
C SER A 275 -10.44 -0.20 -5.00
N SER A 276 -9.52 0.13 -4.09
CA SER A 276 -8.83 1.43 -4.07
C SER A 276 -7.31 1.32 -3.95
N PHE A 277 -6.76 0.11 -3.81
CA PHE A 277 -5.35 -0.17 -3.53
C PHE A 277 -4.80 0.54 -2.26
N GLU A 278 -5.68 1.05 -1.41
CA GLU A 278 -5.30 1.54 -0.09
C GLU A 278 -4.83 0.39 0.78
N GLY A 279 -3.59 0.45 1.25
CA GLY A 279 -2.96 -0.63 2.03
C GLY A 279 -2.36 -0.19 3.36
N ILE A 280 -2.14 1.12 3.59
CA ILE A 280 -1.40 1.63 4.77
C ILE A 280 -2.11 1.24 6.08
N SER A 281 -3.43 1.44 6.19
CA SER A 281 -4.19 1.06 7.39
C SER A 281 -4.12 -0.44 7.68
N CYS A 282 -4.22 -1.26 6.63
CA CYS A 282 -4.13 -2.72 6.77
C CYS A 282 -2.71 -3.18 7.13
N ALA A 283 -1.69 -2.49 6.61
CA ALA A 283 -0.29 -2.74 6.94
C ALA A 283 -0.03 -2.51 8.43
N ILE A 284 -0.41 -1.35 8.95
CA ILE A 284 -0.27 -0.99 10.36
C ILE A 284 -1.05 -1.98 11.24
N ARG A 285 -2.33 -2.23 10.91
CA ARG A 285 -3.20 -3.09 11.71
C ARG A 285 -2.76 -4.55 11.77
N SER A 286 -2.31 -5.13 10.65
CA SER A 286 -1.82 -6.50 10.63
C SER A 286 -0.52 -6.65 11.41
N ALA A 287 0.36 -5.66 11.34
CA ALA A 287 1.59 -5.59 12.10
C ALA A 287 1.32 -5.48 13.61
N ASP A 288 0.37 -4.63 14.01
CA ASP A 288 -0.06 -4.51 15.40
C ASP A 288 -0.62 -5.84 15.97
N ILE A 289 -1.50 -6.49 15.21
CA ILE A 289 -2.06 -7.77 15.64
C ILE A 289 -0.95 -8.80 15.87
N LEU A 290 0.01 -8.90 14.93
CA LEU A 290 1.11 -9.85 15.04
C LEU A 290 2.05 -9.50 16.20
N SER A 291 2.37 -8.20 16.39
CA SER A 291 3.26 -7.74 17.45
C SER A 291 2.74 -8.08 18.84
N LYS A 292 1.45 -7.82 19.11
CA LYS A 292 0.79 -8.16 20.37
C LYS A 292 0.87 -9.66 20.66
N ILE A 293 0.63 -10.49 19.64
CA ILE A 293 0.68 -11.94 19.80
C ILE A 293 2.11 -12.43 20.08
N ILE A 294 3.11 -11.90 19.39
CA ILE A 294 4.52 -12.26 19.59
C ILE A 294 5.03 -11.80 20.96
N ASN A 295 4.59 -10.63 21.44
CA ASN A 295 4.99 -10.14 22.76
C ASN A 295 4.46 -11.05 23.88
N ASP A 296 3.24 -11.57 23.73
CA ASP A 296 2.56 -12.37 24.74
C ASP A 296 2.87 -13.87 24.65
N ASN A 297 3.50 -14.33 23.57
CA ASN A 297 3.71 -15.76 23.32
C ASN A 297 5.09 -16.05 22.74
N VAL A 298 5.63 -17.22 23.09
CA VAL A 298 6.87 -17.77 22.54
C VAL A 298 6.66 -18.99 21.67
N ASP A 299 5.53 -19.69 21.83
CA ASP A 299 5.19 -20.87 21.05
C ASP A 299 4.71 -20.49 19.63
N ILE A 300 5.44 -20.96 18.63
CA ILE A 300 5.18 -20.71 17.21
C ILE A 300 3.79 -21.24 16.77
N LYS A 301 3.37 -22.41 17.27
CA LYS A 301 2.05 -22.98 16.93
C LYS A 301 0.92 -22.11 17.47
N LYS A 302 1.08 -21.61 18.70
CA LYS A 302 0.13 -20.70 19.35
C LYS A 302 0.08 -19.34 18.61
N ILE A 303 1.23 -18.77 18.26
CA ILE A 303 1.31 -17.53 17.46
C ILE A 303 0.56 -17.71 16.14
N THR A 304 0.81 -18.80 15.41
CA THR A 304 0.15 -19.11 14.14
C THR A 304 -1.37 -19.14 14.26
N LYS A 305 -1.88 -19.89 15.26
CA LYS A 305 -3.33 -20.03 15.52
C LYS A 305 -3.97 -18.69 15.87
N LEU A 306 -3.36 -17.94 16.79
CA LEU A 306 -3.87 -16.64 17.23
C LEU A 306 -3.86 -15.60 16.10
N TYR A 307 -2.77 -15.51 15.32
CA TYR A 307 -2.65 -14.54 14.25
C TYR A 307 -3.68 -14.80 13.14
N ARG A 308 -3.85 -16.06 12.75
CA ARG A 308 -4.90 -16.45 11.80
C ARG A 308 -6.29 -16.02 12.29
N ASN A 309 -6.62 -16.28 13.56
CA ASN A 309 -7.94 -16.00 14.12
C ASN A 309 -8.18 -14.47 14.31
N LYS A 310 -7.21 -13.74 14.88
CA LYS A 310 -7.36 -12.30 15.14
C LYS A 310 -7.42 -11.47 13.84
N THR A 311 -6.90 -11.98 12.71
CA THR A 311 -6.99 -11.32 11.40
C THR A 311 -8.28 -11.61 10.63
N ILE A 312 -9.19 -12.48 11.12
CA ILE A 312 -10.45 -12.81 10.42
C ILE A 312 -11.29 -11.56 10.14
N LYS A 313 -11.46 -10.66 11.12
CA LYS A 313 -12.22 -9.40 10.94
C LYS A 313 -11.62 -8.53 9.83
N LEU A 314 -10.28 -8.46 9.76
CA LEU A 314 -9.58 -7.73 8.69
C LEU A 314 -9.82 -8.38 7.32
N LYS A 315 -9.73 -9.70 7.24
CA LYS A 315 -10.00 -10.46 6.01
C LYS A 315 -11.44 -10.25 5.52
N ILE A 316 -12.42 -10.33 6.43
CA ILE A 316 -13.85 -10.08 6.10
C ILE A 316 -14.03 -8.64 5.58
N LYS A 317 -13.50 -7.62 6.29
CA LYS A 317 -13.55 -6.22 5.84
C LYS A 317 -13.00 -6.06 4.42
N LEU A 318 -11.89 -6.71 4.11
CA LEU A 318 -11.28 -6.66 2.78
C LEU A 318 -12.10 -7.41 1.73
N ARG A 319 -12.75 -8.53 2.09
CA ARG A 319 -13.68 -9.25 1.20
C ARG A 319 -14.90 -8.39 0.84
N LEU A 320 -15.45 -7.67 1.80
CA LEU A 320 -16.54 -6.72 1.53
C LEU A 320 -16.11 -5.61 0.54
N LYS A 321 -14.84 -5.16 0.59
CA LYS A 321 -14.30 -4.24 -0.40
C LYS A 321 -14.18 -4.85 -1.81
N VAL A 322 -14.03 -6.18 -1.93
CA VAL A 322 -14.12 -6.88 -3.23
C VAL A 322 -15.53 -6.82 -3.80
N ILE A 323 -16.56 -7.01 -2.96
CA ILE A 323 -17.96 -6.89 -3.37
C ILE A 323 -18.26 -5.44 -3.76
N LYS A 324 -17.88 -4.46 -2.90
CA LYS A 324 -18.03 -3.03 -3.21
C LYS A 324 -17.41 -2.66 -4.56
N ARG A 325 -16.27 -3.27 -4.90
CA ARG A 325 -15.61 -3.08 -6.19
C ARG A 325 -16.56 -3.40 -7.35
N TRP A 326 -17.30 -4.51 -7.29
CA TRP A 326 -18.21 -4.91 -8.36
C TRP A 326 -19.24 -3.80 -8.64
N PHE A 327 -19.83 -3.23 -7.60
CA PHE A 327 -20.76 -2.10 -7.74
C PHE A 327 -20.09 -0.85 -8.33
N MET A 328 -18.92 -0.48 -7.85
CA MET A 328 -18.20 0.73 -8.28
C MET A 328 -17.73 0.65 -9.74
N TYR A 329 -17.32 -0.55 -10.21
CA TYR A 329 -16.74 -0.71 -11.54
C TYR A 329 -17.73 -1.21 -12.58
N THR A 330 -18.95 -1.58 -12.23
CA THR A 330 -20.05 -1.81 -13.17
C THR A 330 -20.60 -0.46 -13.64
N SER A 331 -20.40 -0.14 -14.93
CA SER A 331 -20.73 1.20 -15.48
C SER A 331 -22.19 1.60 -15.26
N ILE A 332 -23.13 0.66 -15.40
CA ILE A 332 -24.56 0.92 -15.22
C ILE A 332 -24.83 1.32 -13.75
N VAL A 333 -24.36 0.52 -12.80
CA VAL A 333 -24.58 0.77 -11.36
C VAL A 333 -23.92 2.09 -10.94
N ARG A 334 -22.67 2.32 -11.36
CA ARG A 334 -21.96 3.58 -11.11
C ARG A 334 -22.71 4.78 -11.69
N ASN A 335 -23.23 4.64 -12.92
CA ASN A 335 -24.00 5.70 -13.58
C ASN A 335 -25.27 6.04 -12.79
N ILE A 336 -26.00 5.04 -12.29
CA ILE A 336 -27.18 5.25 -11.43
C ILE A 336 -26.79 5.97 -10.13
N ILE A 337 -25.77 5.49 -9.42
CA ILE A 337 -25.27 6.11 -8.18
C ILE A 337 -24.87 7.57 -8.41
N MET A 338 -24.15 7.84 -9.49
CA MET A 338 -23.76 9.21 -9.85
C MET A 338 -24.94 10.09 -10.26
N THR A 339 -25.98 9.52 -10.87
CA THR A 339 -27.20 10.28 -11.22
C THR A 339 -28.00 10.63 -9.97
N LEU A 340 -28.19 9.67 -9.07
CA LEU A 340 -28.92 9.89 -7.81
C LEU A 340 -28.17 10.86 -6.85
N GLY A 341 -26.86 11.07 -7.06
CA GLY A 341 -26.09 12.01 -6.25
C GLY A 341 -25.95 11.60 -4.79
N ILE A 342 -25.99 10.30 -4.48
CA ILE A 342 -25.86 9.77 -3.12
C ILE A 342 -24.53 10.26 -2.51
N ASP A 343 -24.62 10.90 -1.33
CA ASP A 343 -23.49 11.51 -0.61
C ASP A 343 -22.73 12.58 -1.42
N SER A 344 -23.31 13.14 -2.48
CA SER A 344 -22.68 14.17 -3.29
C SER A 344 -22.83 15.56 -2.66
N ILE A 345 -21.78 16.38 -2.78
CA ILE A 345 -21.81 17.81 -2.42
C ILE A 345 -21.97 18.64 -3.69
N LYS A 346 -22.69 19.76 -3.58
CA LYS A 346 -22.76 20.79 -4.63
C LYS A 346 -21.55 21.72 -4.49
N ILE A 347 -20.87 21.95 -5.59
CA ILE A 347 -19.79 22.93 -5.64
C ILE A 347 -20.36 24.22 -6.21
N ASN A 348 -20.30 25.30 -5.44
CA ASN A 348 -20.57 26.65 -5.92
C ASN A 348 -19.29 27.15 -6.59
N LYS A 349 -19.36 27.38 -7.91
CA LYS A 349 -18.28 27.96 -8.69
C LYS A 349 -18.45 29.47 -8.76
#